data_99cbe6a41c0c931b822a7c2b18c35c4e
#
_entry.id   99cbe6a41c0c931b822a7c2b18c35c4e
#
_cell.length_a   1.000
_cell.length_b   1.000
_cell.length_c   1.000
_cell.angle_alpha   90.00
_cell.angle_beta   90.00
_cell.angle_gamma   90.00
#
_symmetry.space_group_name_H-M   'P 1'
#
loop_
_entity.id
_entity.type
_entity.pdbx_description
1 polymer ?
#
loop_
_entity_poly.entity_id
_entity_poly.type
_entity_poly.pdbx_seq_one_letter_code
_entity_poly.pdbx_strand_id
1 'polypeptide(L)'
;MAKVLDRQALLLLAIYVSFGFANALSGTFIPVYLWKASGSYLTVALFALAQYSIGGLTFYLCGKWIKEGNKLNCLRAGCLLSGVFYCLVLWMQESASQLPFILGIISGAGLGCYWVAYNLIYFEITEPDTRDRFNGTQGLLGAGSGIIAPWMSGLLISWLAGQRGYTLIFTASLLIFACCGALSFFIKKRPPQGTYDWLYPLKRWRNHTEENKQWRYVFGAVTMQGIREGVFMFLINLVVFVATRDEAKVGTYTLVASLTSLVSFWLVGRFIKPSFRKYAMLIGVIFLSLVIIPFFWRIDYRALIMFGVGTSLLYPLYIIPITSKVFDMIGSTKESVAHREELIIFREIALTLGRVVGLIPFFIYVLWVNTEVGLVWVLLLVGCAPIIGWFFMRPLFHIQHKRYSGDDVGKTQAVLKPKPQSEA
;
A
#
# COMPACT_ATOMS: atom_id res chain seq x y z
N MET A 1 2.61 -33.84 0.77
CA MET A 1 3.71 -33.02 1.34
C MET A 1 3.68 -31.65 0.68
N ALA A 2 3.63 -30.53 1.43
CA ALA A 2 3.67 -29.19 0.85
C ALA A 2 5.03 -28.97 0.16
N LYS A 3 5.01 -28.61 -1.14
CA LYS A 3 6.24 -28.31 -1.89
C LYS A 3 7.04 -27.21 -1.18
N VAL A 4 8.36 -27.41 -1.06
CA VAL A 4 9.27 -26.41 -0.47
C VAL A 4 9.40 -25.23 -1.44
N LEU A 5 9.47 -24.00 -0.89
CA LEU A 5 9.72 -22.80 -1.71
C LEU A 5 11.10 -22.92 -2.38
N ASP A 6 11.16 -22.65 -3.66
CA ASP A 6 12.39 -22.67 -4.42
C ASP A 6 13.31 -21.49 -4.06
N ARG A 7 14.58 -21.53 -4.52
CA ARG A 7 15.55 -20.46 -4.25
C ARG A 7 15.09 -19.09 -4.76
N GLN A 8 14.36 -19.04 -5.86
CA GLN A 8 13.89 -17.78 -6.44
C GLN A 8 12.76 -17.16 -5.60
N ALA A 9 11.84 -18.01 -5.08
CA ALA A 9 10.80 -17.58 -4.17
C ALA A 9 11.37 -17.06 -2.84
N LEU A 10 12.39 -17.73 -2.28
CA LEU A 10 13.08 -17.28 -1.07
C LEU A 10 13.83 -15.96 -1.27
N LEU A 11 14.48 -15.76 -2.43
CA LEU A 11 15.13 -14.49 -2.78
C LEU A 11 14.10 -13.37 -2.91
N LEU A 12 12.95 -13.63 -3.53
CA LEU A 12 11.87 -12.64 -3.65
C LEU A 12 11.28 -12.28 -2.27
N LEU A 13 11.13 -13.26 -1.38
CA LEU A 13 10.73 -13.01 0.02
C LEU A 13 11.77 -12.17 0.77
N ALA A 14 13.06 -12.47 0.61
CA ALA A 14 14.13 -11.69 1.24
C ALA A 14 14.11 -10.23 0.77
N ILE A 15 13.92 -10.00 -0.55
CA ILE A 15 13.78 -8.65 -1.12
C ILE A 15 12.54 -7.94 -0.55
N TYR A 16 11.40 -8.65 -0.48
CA TYR A 16 10.16 -8.09 0.07
C TYR A 16 10.34 -7.64 1.53
N VAL A 17 10.90 -8.54 2.36
CA VAL A 17 11.10 -8.26 3.79
C VAL A 17 12.10 -7.14 3.99
N SER A 18 13.22 -7.16 3.27
CA SER A 18 14.25 -6.10 3.36
C SER A 18 13.69 -4.74 2.96
N PHE A 19 12.98 -4.67 1.82
CA PHE A 19 12.35 -3.43 1.35
C PHE A 19 11.27 -2.93 2.33
N GLY A 20 10.38 -3.83 2.77
CA GLY A 20 9.32 -3.54 3.72
C GLY A 20 9.86 -3.08 5.06
N PHE A 21 10.91 -3.75 5.58
CA PHE A 21 11.54 -3.39 6.84
C PHE A 21 12.22 -2.01 6.77
N ALA A 22 13.00 -1.73 5.71
CA ALA A 22 13.62 -0.43 5.52
C ALA A 22 12.59 0.70 5.42
N ASN A 23 11.49 0.45 4.68
CA ASN A 23 10.41 1.41 4.56
C ASN A 23 9.66 1.62 5.88
N ALA A 24 9.42 0.57 6.67
CA ALA A 24 8.77 0.66 7.97
C ALA A 24 9.67 1.33 9.02
N LEU A 25 10.99 1.04 8.98
CA LEU A 25 11.98 1.60 9.90
C LEU A 25 12.00 3.14 9.86
N SER A 26 12.00 3.71 8.68
CA SER A 26 12.18 5.16 8.48
C SER A 26 10.92 5.86 7.97
N GLY A 27 10.11 5.22 7.13
CA GLY A 27 8.95 5.84 6.49
C GLY A 27 7.89 6.34 7.47
N THR A 28 7.71 5.65 8.60
CA THR A 28 6.82 6.09 9.69
C THR A 28 7.24 7.45 10.28
N PHE A 29 8.53 7.74 10.28
CA PHE A 29 9.10 8.94 10.91
C PHE A 29 9.43 10.07 9.93
N ILE A 30 9.36 9.87 8.61
CA ILE A 30 9.55 10.94 7.62
C ILE A 30 8.57 12.12 7.83
N PRO A 31 7.25 11.90 8.01
CA PRO A 31 6.33 13.01 8.29
C PRO A 31 6.68 13.76 9.58
N VAL A 32 7.10 13.04 10.62
CA VAL A 32 7.54 13.63 11.90
C VAL A 32 8.81 14.45 11.72
N TYR A 33 9.80 13.90 10.99
CA TYR A 33 11.06 14.58 10.70
C TYR A 33 10.86 15.88 9.92
N LEU A 34 10.08 15.85 8.84
CA LEU A 34 9.76 17.03 8.04
C LEU A 34 9.00 18.09 8.86
N TRP A 35 8.08 17.64 9.71
CA TRP A 35 7.35 18.55 10.58
C TRP A 35 8.25 19.16 11.66
N LYS A 36 9.15 18.40 12.28
CA LYS A 36 10.14 18.92 13.25
C LYS A 36 11.02 20.01 12.65
N ALA A 37 11.45 19.83 11.40
CA ALA A 37 12.31 20.77 10.70
C ALA A 37 11.58 22.03 10.21
N SER A 38 10.27 21.95 9.89
CA SER A 38 9.50 23.07 9.31
C SER A 38 8.49 23.71 10.27
N GLY A 39 8.04 23.00 11.29
CA GLY A 39 6.89 23.39 12.11
C GLY A 39 5.55 23.39 11.37
N SER A 40 5.48 22.89 10.14
CA SER A 40 4.36 23.09 9.24
C SER A 40 3.74 21.77 8.74
N TYR A 41 2.42 21.65 8.92
CA TYR A 41 1.63 20.57 8.30
C TYR A 41 1.62 20.67 6.76
N LEU A 42 1.78 21.88 6.19
CA LEU A 42 1.82 22.09 4.75
C LEU A 42 3.01 21.38 4.11
N THR A 43 4.18 21.42 4.75
CA THR A 43 5.39 20.71 4.29
C THR A 43 5.13 19.21 4.16
N VAL A 44 4.48 18.61 5.15
CA VAL A 44 4.16 17.18 5.14
C VAL A 44 3.09 16.86 4.10
N ALA A 45 2.08 17.72 3.94
CA ALA A 45 1.04 17.56 2.92
C ALA A 45 1.60 17.64 1.49
N LEU A 46 2.52 18.57 1.21
CA LEU A 46 3.19 18.69 -0.09
C LEU A 46 4.05 17.46 -0.41
N PHE A 47 4.78 16.95 0.59
CA PHE A 47 5.51 15.70 0.45
C PHE A 47 4.56 14.52 0.09
N ALA A 48 3.47 14.36 0.84
CA ALA A 48 2.49 13.30 0.61
C ALA A 48 1.80 13.43 -0.77
N LEU A 49 1.43 14.64 -1.17
CA LEU A 49 0.84 14.92 -2.49
C LEU A 49 1.76 14.48 -3.62
N ALA A 50 3.03 14.88 -3.56
CA ALA A 50 4.01 14.52 -4.57
C ALA A 50 4.25 12.99 -4.58
N GLN A 51 4.41 12.38 -3.40
CA GLN A 51 4.64 10.94 -3.25
C GLN A 51 3.49 10.12 -3.85
N TYR A 52 2.24 10.46 -3.54
CA TYR A 52 1.09 9.72 -4.07
C TYR A 52 0.91 9.95 -5.56
N SER A 53 0.96 11.21 -6.02
CA SER A 53 0.76 11.55 -7.43
C SER A 53 1.80 10.88 -8.33
N ILE A 54 3.08 10.97 -7.96
CA ILE A 54 4.17 10.38 -8.73
C ILE A 54 4.20 8.86 -8.56
N GLY A 55 3.87 8.32 -7.39
CA GLY A 55 3.74 6.87 -7.20
C GLY A 55 2.72 6.25 -8.15
N GLY A 56 1.52 6.84 -8.24
CA GLY A 56 0.48 6.37 -9.17
C GLY A 56 0.84 6.59 -10.64
N LEU A 57 1.45 7.73 -10.98
CA LEU A 57 1.94 7.98 -12.34
C LEU A 57 3.03 6.97 -12.74
N THR A 58 3.94 6.65 -11.83
CA THR A 58 4.99 5.65 -12.04
C THR A 58 4.39 4.26 -12.25
N PHE A 59 3.37 3.88 -11.47
CA PHE A 59 2.65 2.63 -11.68
C PHE A 59 2.10 2.53 -13.11
N TYR A 60 1.48 3.59 -13.61
CA TYR A 60 0.92 3.65 -14.96
C TYR A 60 2.02 3.58 -16.03
N LEU A 61 3.04 4.43 -15.94
CA LEU A 61 4.12 4.51 -16.91
C LEU A 61 4.99 3.25 -16.96
N CYS A 62 5.26 2.64 -15.81
CA CYS A 62 6.05 1.42 -15.75
C CYS A 62 5.28 0.17 -16.24
N GLY A 63 3.96 0.24 -16.44
CA GLY A 63 3.16 -0.88 -16.93
C GLY A 63 3.72 -1.50 -18.21
N LYS A 64 4.07 -0.68 -19.20
CA LYS A 64 4.72 -1.13 -20.43
C LYS A 64 6.11 -1.69 -20.18
N TRP A 65 6.93 -1.02 -19.38
CA TRP A 65 8.29 -1.46 -19.07
C TRP A 65 8.34 -2.83 -18.42
N ILE A 66 7.41 -3.12 -17.51
CA ILE A 66 7.36 -4.41 -16.81
C ILE A 66 6.79 -5.54 -17.69
N LYS A 67 5.82 -5.26 -18.56
CA LYS A 67 5.16 -6.28 -19.40
C LYS A 67 5.98 -6.62 -20.65
N GLU A 68 6.52 -5.61 -21.34
CA GLU A 68 7.27 -5.77 -22.58
C GLU A 68 8.79 -5.73 -22.39
N GLY A 69 9.28 -5.28 -21.23
CA GLY A 69 10.69 -5.05 -20.96
C GLY A 69 11.26 -5.90 -19.84
N ASN A 70 12.19 -5.31 -19.10
CA ASN A 70 12.88 -5.97 -17.99
C ASN A 70 12.34 -5.52 -16.63
N LYS A 71 11.40 -6.29 -16.08
CA LYS A 71 10.79 -6.05 -14.78
C LYS A 71 11.79 -6.01 -13.61
N LEU A 72 12.90 -6.75 -13.69
CA LEU A 72 13.96 -6.71 -12.67
C LEU A 72 14.68 -5.36 -12.66
N ASN A 73 14.85 -4.71 -13.82
CA ASN A 73 15.44 -3.37 -13.86
C ASN A 73 14.51 -2.33 -13.24
N CYS A 74 13.18 -2.49 -13.41
CA CYS A 74 12.21 -1.66 -12.73
C CYS A 74 12.26 -1.85 -11.21
N LEU A 75 12.38 -3.10 -10.72
CA LEU A 75 12.57 -3.40 -9.30
C LEU A 75 13.83 -2.74 -8.74
N ARG A 76 14.95 -2.86 -9.47
CA ARG A 76 16.25 -2.24 -9.11
C ARG A 76 16.17 -0.73 -9.08
N ALA A 77 15.48 -0.13 -10.07
CA ALA A 77 15.22 1.31 -10.08
C ALA A 77 14.43 1.75 -8.85
N GLY A 78 13.43 0.95 -8.41
CA GLY A 78 12.69 1.19 -7.18
C GLY A 78 13.57 1.18 -5.93
N CYS A 79 14.45 0.18 -5.79
CA CYS A 79 15.41 0.11 -4.68
C CYS A 79 16.41 1.28 -4.72
N LEU A 80 16.94 1.60 -5.91
CA LEU A 80 17.90 2.70 -6.10
C LEU A 80 17.26 4.05 -5.74
N LEU A 81 16.10 4.37 -6.28
CA LEU A 81 15.39 5.63 -6.00
C LEU A 81 15.02 5.76 -4.53
N SER A 82 14.62 4.66 -3.86
CA SER A 82 14.41 4.66 -2.41
C SER A 82 15.70 4.93 -1.64
N GLY A 83 16.82 4.37 -2.09
CA GLY A 83 18.15 4.67 -1.53
C GLY A 83 18.54 6.14 -1.74
N VAL A 84 18.38 6.66 -2.96
CA VAL A 84 18.65 8.08 -3.30
C VAL A 84 17.80 9.02 -2.45
N PHE A 85 16.53 8.68 -2.20
CA PHE A 85 15.66 9.45 -1.31
C PHE A 85 16.27 9.60 0.09
N TYR A 86 16.70 8.49 0.73
CA TYR A 86 17.30 8.56 2.06
C TYR A 86 18.69 9.20 2.05
N CYS A 87 19.47 9.02 0.99
CA CYS A 87 20.73 9.73 0.80
C CYS A 87 20.53 11.25 0.77
N LEU A 88 19.52 11.73 0.04
CA LEU A 88 19.18 13.15 -0.02
C LEU A 88 18.69 13.69 1.33
N VAL A 89 17.82 12.94 2.02
CA VAL A 89 17.34 13.34 3.35
C VAL A 89 18.51 13.46 4.35
N LEU A 90 19.47 12.52 4.32
CA LEU A 90 20.67 12.55 5.14
C LEU A 90 21.60 13.71 4.79
N TRP A 91 21.75 14.01 3.50
CA TRP A 91 22.61 15.10 3.03
C TRP A 91 22.01 16.47 3.34
N MET A 92 20.71 16.63 3.11
CA MET A 92 20.00 17.92 3.32
C MET A 92 19.72 18.19 4.80
N GLN A 93 19.62 17.18 5.63
CA GLN A 93 19.26 17.28 7.05
C GLN A 93 18.00 18.15 7.26
N GLU A 94 18.07 19.20 8.07
CA GLU A 94 16.93 20.10 8.34
C GLU A 94 16.44 20.83 7.10
N SER A 95 17.33 21.11 6.12
CA SER A 95 16.97 21.71 4.85
C SER A 95 16.08 20.83 3.98
N ALA A 96 15.94 19.53 4.30
CA ALA A 96 15.00 18.60 3.62
C ALA A 96 13.55 19.14 3.67
N SER A 97 13.20 19.89 4.70
CA SER A 97 11.88 20.52 4.84
C SER A 97 11.61 21.67 3.84
N GLN A 98 12.63 22.18 3.16
CA GLN A 98 12.50 23.24 2.15
C GLN A 98 12.12 22.68 0.78
N LEU A 99 12.41 21.39 0.51
CA LEU A 99 12.14 20.74 -0.77
C LEU A 99 11.24 19.50 -0.63
N PRO A 100 10.11 19.57 0.13
CA PRO A 100 9.28 18.40 0.42
C PRO A 100 8.69 17.79 -0.85
N PHE A 101 8.35 18.62 -1.84
CA PHE A 101 7.77 18.17 -3.10
C PHE A 101 8.77 17.35 -3.92
N ILE A 102 10.05 17.76 -4.00
CA ILE A 102 11.09 17.00 -4.71
C ILE A 102 11.36 15.67 -4.01
N LEU A 103 11.45 15.68 -2.68
CA LEU A 103 11.61 14.45 -1.90
C LEU A 103 10.42 13.49 -2.10
N GLY A 104 9.20 14.04 -2.15
CA GLY A 104 7.99 13.27 -2.45
C GLY A 104 8.01 12.65 -3.85
N ILE A 105 8.49 13.36 -4.86
CA ILE A 105 8.66 12.84 -6.24
C ILE A 105 9.59 11.63 -6.24
N ILE A 106 10.76 11.74 -5.63
CA ILE A 106 11.77 10.66 -5.63
C ILE A 106 11.25 9.45 -4.86
N SER A 107 10.66 9.66 -3.68
CA SER A 107 10.08 8.62 -2.85
C SER A 107 8.92 7.92 -3.58
N GLY A 108 8.00 8.69 -4.19
CA GLY A 108 6.86 8.16 -4.95
C GLY A 108 7.29 7.33 -6.15
N ALA A 109 8.27 7.81 -6.92
CA ALA A 109 8.84 7.07 -8.05
C ALA A 109 9.50 5.75 -7.59
N GLY A 110 10.25 5.79 -6.49
CA GLY A 110 10.89 4.60 -5.91
C GLY A 110 9.87 3.54 -5.49
N LEU A 111 8.86 3.93 -4.73
CA LEU A 111 7.78 3.04 -4.29
C LEU A 111 6.97 2.51 -5.49
N GLY A 112 6.64 3.36 -6.45
CA GLY A 112 5.90 2.98 -7.65
C GLY A 112 6.63 1.92 -8.48
N CYS A 113 7.91 2.15 -8.80
CA CYS A 113 8.75 1.18 -9.52
C CYS A 113 8.88 -0.15 -8.78
N TYR A 114 9.11 -0.09 -7.47
CA TYR A 114 9.27 -1.30 -6.66
C TYR A 114 8.00 -2.15 -6.65
N TRP A 115 6.86 -1.55 -6.26
CA TRP A 115 5.63 -2.31 -6.07
C TRP A 115 5.03 -2.84 -7.37
N VAL A 116 5.10 -2.08 -8.47
CA VAL A 116 4.60 -2.57 -9.76
C VAL A 116 5.43 -3.75 -10.25
N ALA A 117 6.77 -3.67 -10.13
CA ALA A 117 7.66 -4.76 -10.53
C ALA A 117 7.54 -5.98 -9.60
N TYR A 118 7.49 -5.77 -8.29
CA TYR A 118 7.32 -6.84 -7.30
C TYR A 118 6.05 -7.65 -7.56
N ASN A 119 4.92 -7.00 -7.75
CA ASN A 119 3.65 -7.67 -8.00
C ASN A 119 3.71 -8.61 -9.21
N LEU A 120 4.36 -8.18 -10.30
CA LEU A 120 4.47 -9.01 -11.50
C LEU A 120 5.46 -10.17 -11.31
N ILE A 121 6.62 -9.91 -10.72
CA ILE A 121 7.63 -10.95 -10.42
C ILE A 121 7.05 -12.01 -9.48
N TYR A 122 6.25 -11.59 -8.50
CA TYR A 122 5.54 -12.49 -7.60
C TYR A 122 4.66 -13.48 -8.37
N PHE A 123 3.82 -13.02 -9.29
CA PHE A 123 2.95 -13.90 -10.09
C PHE A 123 3.73 -14.87 -10.97
N GLU A 124 4.93 -14.52 -11.38
CA GLU A 124 5.77 -15.38 -12.23
C GLU A 124 6.59 -16.41 -11.46
N ILE A 125 7.01 -16.08 -10.25
CA ILE A 125 7.83 -16.98 -9.42
C ILE A 125 6.94 -17.95 -8.65
N THR A 126 5.74 -17.53 -8.22
CA THR A 126 4.85 -18.37 -7.42
C THR A 126 3.98 -19.27 -8.30
N GLU A 127 4.13 -20.58 -8.13
CA GLU A 127 3.22 -21.59 -8.72
C GLU A 127 1.95 -21.73 -7.85
N PRO A 128 0.81 -22.21 -8.41
CA PRO A 128 -0.42 -22.42 -7.63
C PRO A 128 -0.20 -23.24 -6.35
N ASP A 129 0.61 -24.30 -6.42
CA ASP A 129 0.88 -25.21 -5.30
C ASP A 129 1.75 -24.62 -4.18
N THR A 130 2.56 -23.59 -4.48
CA THR A 130 3.49 -22.94 -3.52
C THR A 130 3.01 -21.57 -3.09
N ARG A 131 2.03 -20.98 -3.78
CA ARG A 131 1.55 -19.62 -3.59
C ARG A 131 1.00 -19.38 -2.20
N ASP A 132 0.21 -20.31 -1.65
CA ASP A 132 -0.36 -20.15 -0.31
C ASP A 132 0.73 -20.11 0.77
N ARG A 133 1.75 -20.97 0.62
CA ARG A 133 2.91 -20.97 1.52
C ARG A 133 3.74 -19.68 1.40
N PHE A 134 3.97 -19.22 0.17
CA PHE A 134 4.64 -17.95 -0.08
C PHE A 134 3.89 -16.80 0.59
N ASN A 135 2.58 -16.69 0.35
CA ASN A 135 1.73 -15.63 0.90
C ASN A 135 1.68 -15.67 2.43
N GLY A 136 1.58 -16.85 3.01
CA GLY A 136 1.61 -17.02 4.46
C GLY A 136 2.92 -16.55 5.07
N THR A 137 4.06 -16.94 4.46
CA THR A 137 5.39 -16.51 4.91
C THR A 137 5.59 -15.01 4.70
N GLN A 138 5.20 -14.49 3.54
CA GLN A 138 5.24 -13.05 3.23
C GLN A 138 4.42 -12.24 4.23
N GLY A 139 3.19 -12.69 4.53
CA GLY A 139 2.31 -12.03 5.49
C GLY A 139 2.91 -12.00 6.90
N LEU A 140 3.46 -13.12 7.37
CA LEU A 140 4.10 -13.22 8.69
C LEU A 140 5.32 -12.30 8.79
N LEU A 141 6.23 -12.35 7.81
CA LEU A 141 7.44 -11.54 7.81
C LEU A 141 7.13 -10.05 7.63
N GLY A 142 6.15 -9.71 6.76
CA GLY A 142 5.69 -8.35 6.57
C GLY A 142 5.06 -7.77 7.83
N ALA A 143 4.22 -8.54 8.54
CA ALA A 143 3.65 -8.14 9.81
C ALA A 143 4.75 -7.94 10.88
N GLY A 144 5.71 -8.85 10.98
CA GLY A 144 6.87 -8.72 11.87
C GLY A 144 7.67 -7.45 11.59
N SER A 145 7.94 -7.15 10.32
CA SER A 145 8.62 -5.91 9.91
C SER A 145 7.81 -4.66 10.31
N GLY A 146 6.50 -4.64 10.05
CA GLY A 146 5.62 -3.52 10.37
C GLY A 146 5.40 -3.31 11.87
N ILE A 147 5.62 -4.33 12.69
CA ILE A 147 5.53 -4.27 14.16
C ILE A 147 6.86 -3.79 14.76
N ILE A 148 7.95 -4.48 14.40
CA ILE A 148 9.25 -4.32 15.06
C ILE A 148 9.95 -3.03 14.62
N ALA A 149 9.98 -2.74 13.31
CA ALA A 149 10.78 -1.66 12.78
C ALA A 149 10.35 -0.27 13.29
N PRO A 150 9.08 0.17 13.25
CA PRO A 150 8.69 1.48 13.76
C PRO A 150 8.89 1.61 15.28
N TRP A 151 8.65 0.53 16.04
CA TRP A 151 8.86 0.53 17.48
C TRP A 151 10.34 0.71 17.84
N MET A 152 11.23 -0.06 17.21
CA MET A 152 12.69 0.10 17.37
C MET A 152 13.15 1.49 16.98
N SER A 153 12.64 2.02 15.86
CA SER A 153 13.00 3.37 15.41
C SER A 153 12.59 4.44 16.40
N GLY A 154 11.36 4.36 16.92
CA GLY A 154 10.89 5.32 17.93
C GLY A 154 11.75 5.31 19.19
N LEU A 155 12.13 4.12 19.69
CA LEU A 155 13.03 3.98 20.84
C LEU A 155 14.43 4.53 20.55
N LEU A 156 15.00 4.18 19.38
CA LEU A 156 16.34 4.64 18.99
C LEU A 156 16.41 6.16 18.83
N ILE A 157 15.40 6.78 18.21
CA ILE A 157 15.34 8.24 18.05
C ILE A 157 15.24 8.92 19.41
N SER A 158 14.36 8.43 20.28
CA SER A 158 14.18 8.99 21.62
C SER A 158 15.44 8.80 22.49
N TRP A 159 16.07 7.63 22.43
CA TRP A 159 17.26 7.32 23.24
C TRP A 159 18.51 8.11 22.82
N LEU A 160 18.73 8.28 21.51
CA LEU A 160 19.90 9.02 20.95
C LEU A 160 19.70 10.53 20.95
N ALA A 161 18.55 11.01 21.42
CA ALA A 161 18.15 12.42 21.48
C ALA A 161 18.38 13.22 20.18
N GLY A 162 17.28 13.47 19.45
CA GLY A 162 17.27 14.40 18.32
C GLY A 162 17.87 13.87 17.01
N GLN A 163 18.70 14.67 16.34
CA GLN A 163 19.18 14.43 14.96
C GLN A 163 19.95 13.12 14.78
N ARG A 164 20.71 12.69 15.80
CA ARG A 164 21.53 11.44 15.72
C ARG A 164 20.65 10.21 15.53
N GLY A 165 19.51 10.14 16.21
CA GLY A 165 18.58 9.02 16.07
C GLY A 165 18.00 8.91 14.66
N TYR A 166 17.58 10.03 14.08
CA TYR A 166 17.12 10.09 12.69
C TYR A 166 18.22 9.70 11.70
N THR A 167 19.43 10.21 11.88
CA THR A 167 20.58 9.85 11.04
C THR A 167 20.83 8.35 11.07
N LEU A 168 20.78 7.71 12.25
CA LEU A 168 20.98 6.27 12.39
C LEU A 168 19.92 5.46 11.61
N ILE A 169 18.62 5.74 11.81
CA ILE A 169 17.56 4.96 11.15
C ILE A 169 17.54 5.20 9.64
N PHE A 170 17.80 6.41 9.17
CA PHE A 170 17.85 6.72 7.73
C PHE A 170 19.06 6.07 7.07
N THR A 171 20.23 6.06 7.74
CA THR A 171 21.43 5.33 7.26
C THR A 171 21.18 3.84 7.22
N ALA A 172 20.56 3.26 8.25
CA ALA A 172 20.20 1.84 8.27
C ALA A 172 19.26 1.49 7.11
N SER A 173 18.21 2.31 6.88
CA SER A 173 17.30 2.10 5.76
C SER A 173 17.99 2.22 4.41
N LEU A 174 18.88 3.21 4.22
CA LEU A 174 19.69 3.35 3.01
C LEU A 174 20.51 2.09 2.72
N LEU A 175 21.23 1.56 3.73
CA LEU A 175 22.02 0.34 3.60
C LEU A 175 21.16 -0.87 3.26
N ILE A 176 19.99 -1.01 3.89
CA ILE A 176 19.05 -2.09 3.60
C ILE A 176 18.49 -1.98 2.16
N PHE A 177 18.17 -0.77 1.67
CA PHE A 177 17.77 -0.59 0.26
C PHE A 177 18.88 -0.93 -0.71
N ALA A 178 20.14 -0.60 -0.40
CA ALA A 178 21.31 -1.00 -1.20
C ALA A 178 21.46 -2.54 -1.23
N CYS A 179 21.34 -3.20 -0.07
CA CYS A 179 21.33 -4.67 0.01
C CYS A 179 20.16 -5.28 -0.78
N CYS A 180 18.97 -4.70 -0.69
CA CYS A 180 17.78 -5.11 -1.45
C CYS A 180 18.05 -5.04 -2.97
N GLY A 181 18.62 -3.93 -3.43
CA GLY A 181 19.07 -3.78 -4.82
C GLY A 181 20.10 -4.85 -5.22
N ALA A 182 21.10 -5.11 -4.39
CA ALA A 182 22.11 -6.15 -4.63
C ALA A 182 21.49 -7.56 -4.70
N LEU A 183 20.58 -7.91 -3.79
CA LEU A 183 19.84 -9.18 -3.81
C LEU A 183 19.05 -9.39 -5.11
N SER A 184 18.54 -8.32 -5.71
CA SER A 184 17.78 -8.39 -6.97
C SER A 184 18.59 -8.93 -8.15
N PHE A 185 19.92 -8.87 -8.12
CA PHE A 185 20.78 -9.40 -9.19
C PHE A 185 20.82 -10.93 -9.20
N PHE A 186 20.49 -11.58 -8.08
CA PHE A 186 20.42 -13.03 -7.99
C PHE A 186 19.09 -13.63 -8.46
N ILE A 187 18.08 -12.80 -8.75
CA ILE A 187 16.83 -13.25 -9.36
C ILE A 187 17.06 -13.49 -10.85
N LYS A 188 16.64 -14.66 -11.33
CA LYS A 188 16.74 -15.06 -12.74
C LYS A 188 15.80 -14.19 -13.60
N LYS A 189 16.37 -13.64 -14.67
CA LYS A 189 15.61 -12.90 -15.68
C LYS A 189 14.65 -13.84 -16.43
N ARG A 190 13.41 -13.44 -16.59
CA ARG A 190 12.40 -14.14 -17.38
C ARG A 190 12.03 -13.32 -18.61
N PRO A 191 11.70 -13.96 -19.76
CA PRO A 191 11.31 -13.25 -20.96
C PRO A 191 10.01 -12.45 -20.72
N PRO A 192 9.84 -11.32 -21.42
CA PRO A 192 8.58 -10.58 -21.38
C PRO A 192 7.44 -11.42 -21.94
N GLN A 193 6.22 -11.21 -21.43
CA GLN A 193 5.03 -11.94 -21.85
C GLN A 193 3.93 -10.96 -22.30
N GLY A 194 3.64 -10.94 -23.59
CA GLY A 194 2.55 -10.16 -24.18
C GLY A 194 2.87 -8.69 -24.42
N THR A 195 1.88 -7.97 -24.94
CA THR A 195 1.92 -6.54 -25.21
C THR A 195 1.05 -5.78 -24.21
N TYR A 196 1.44 -4.57 -23.83
CA TYR A 196 0.72 -3.73 -22.91
C TYR A 196 -0.29 -2.82 -23.62
N ASP A 197 -1.56 -2.91 -23.25
CA ASP A 197 -2.62 -2.04 -23.79
C ASP A 197 -2.88 -0.84 -22.84
N TRP A 198 -2.29 0.31 -23.16
CA TRP A 198 -2.47 1.56 -22.43
C TRP A 198 -3.92 2.00 -22.30
N LEU A 199 -4.73 1.70 -23.33
CA LEU A 199 -6.10 2.15 -23.40
C LEU A 199 -7.08 1.17 -22.78
N TYR A 200 -6.64 -0.03 -22.37
CA TYR A 200 -7.51 -1.04 -21.81
C TYR A 200 -8.32 -0.54 -20.60
N PRO A 201 -7.70 0.12 -19.62
CA PRO A 201 -8.46 0.71 -18.50
C PRO A 201 -9.50 1.75 -18.95
N LEU A 202 -9.17 2.57 -19.97
CA LEU A 202 -10.07 3.58 -20.47
C LEU A 202 -11.21 2.98 -21.31
N LYS A 203 -10.95 1.92 -22.08
CA LYS A 203 -11.98 1.15 -22.80
C LYS A 203 -12.98 0.54 -21.80
N ARG A 204 -12.50 0.01 -20.69
CA ARG A 204 -13.34 -0.50 -19.58
C ARG A 204 -14.24 0.59 -18.98
N TRP A 205 -13.76 1.82 -18.89
CA TRP A 205 -14.56 2.94 -18.41
C TRP A 205 -15.64 3.38 -19.42
N ARG A 206 -15.31 3.43 -20.71
CA ARG A 206 -16.17 4.00 -21.76
C ARG A 206 -17.30 3.06 -22.21
N ASN A 207 -17.05 1.78 -22.28
CA ASN A 207 -18.04 0.80 -22.74
C ASN A 207 -19.10 0.49 -21.69
N HIS A 208 -20.38 0.40 -22.11
CA HIS A 208 -21.54 0.22 -21.22
C HIS A 208 -21.97 -1.25 -21.01
N THR A 209 -21.04 -2.21 -21.06
CA THR A 209 -21.35 -3.61 -20.71
C THR A 209 -21.55 -3.76 -19.20
N GLU A 210 -22.27 -4.80 -18.78
CA GLU A 210 -22.50 -5.06 -17.34
C GLU A 210 -21.19 -5.32 -16.59
N GLU A 211 -20.20 -5.98 -17.23
CA GLU A 211 -18.87 -6.18 -16.64
C GLU A 211 -18.14 -4.85 -16.42
N ASN A 212 -18.19 -3.95 -17.38
CA ASN A 212 -17.59 -2.63 -17.26
C ASN A 212 -18.28 -1.75 -16.22
N LYS A 213 -19.61 -1.90 -16.04
CA LYS A 213 -20.35 -1.25 -14.96
C LYS A 213 -19.86 -1.72 -13.60
N GLN A 214 -19.55 -3.01 -13.44
CA GLN A 214 -18.96 -3.54 -12.21
C GLN A 214 -17.59 -2.94 -11.93
N TRP A 215 -16.74 -2.79 -12.95
CA TRP A 215 -15.43 -2.15 -12.80
C TRP A 215 -15.53 -0.66 -12.43
N ARG A 216 -16.56 0.06 -12.87
CA ARG A 216 -16.82 1.44 -12.41
C ARG A 216 -17.21 1.49 -10.93
N TYR A 217 -18.00 0.53 -10.44
CA TYR A 217 -18.28 0.41 -9.01
C TYR A 217 -17.01 0.12 -8.19
N VAL A 218 -16.16 -0.79 -8.67
CA VAL A 218 -14.86 -1.06 -8.04
C VAL A 218 -14.00 0.21 -8.00
N PHE A 219 -13.92 0.93 -9.11
CA PHE A 219 -13.17 2.18 -9.20
C PHE A 219 -13.64 3.19 -8.14
N GLY A 220 -14.96 3.41 -8.05
CA GLY A 220 -15.54 4.30 -7.03
C GLY A 220 -15.23 3.85 -5.60
N ALA A 221 -15.40 2.56 -5.30
CA ALA A 221 -15.11 2.02 -3.97
C ALA A 221 -13.65 2.15 -3.57
N VAL A 222 -12.73 1.86 -4.49
CA VAL A 222 -11.27 1.96 -4.26
C VAL A 222 -10.83 3.43 -4.17
N THR A 223 -11.46 4.33 -4.92
CA THR A 223 -11.23 5.79 -4.76
C THR A 223 -11.64 6.25 -3.35
N MET A 224 -12.79 5.81 -2.83
CA MET A 224 -13.20 6.13 -1.45
C MET A 224 -12.24 5.54 -0.40
N GLN A 225 -11.69 4.36 -0.64
CA GLN A 225 -10.60 3.80 0.17
C GLN A 225 -9.37 4.73 0.14
N GLY A 226 -8.98 5.18 -1.04
CA GLY A 226 -7.85 6.08 -1.23
C GLY A 226 -8.02 7.41 -0.50
N ILE A 227 -9.23 8.00 -0.50
CA ILE A 227 -9.53 9.26 0.21
C ILE A 227 -9.15 9.12 1.70
N ARG A 228 -9.57 8.04 2.34
CA ARG A 228 -9.22 7.80 3.74
C ARG A 228 -7.72 7.55 3.91
N GLU A 229 -7.13 6.67 3.12
CA GLU A 229 -5.72 6.31 3.22
C GLU A 229 -4.81 7.51 3.01
N GLY A 230 -5.12 8.39 2.04
CA GLY A 230 -4.29 9.53 1.68
C GLY A 230 -3.99 10.50 2.83
N VAL A 231 -4.87 10.58 3.82
CA VAL A 231 -4.67 11.42 5.01
C VAL A 231 -4.20 10.60 6.20
N PHE A 232 -4.85 9.47 6.49
CA PHE A 232 -4.57 8.72 7.70
C PHE A 232 -3.17 8.10 7.72
N MET A 233 -2.60 7.72 6.58
CA MET A 233 -1.30 7.06 6.51
C MET A 233 -0.14 7.92 7.04
N PHE A 234 -0.17 9.23 6.80
CA PHE A 234 0.90 10.12 7.29
C PHE A 234 0.50 10.92 8.52
N LEU A 235 -0.78 11.31 8.60
CA LEU A 235 -1.23 12.29 9.58
C LEU A 235 -1.31 11.72 10.98
N ILE A 236 -1.79 10.48 11.15
CA ILE A 236 -2.02 9.93 12.49
C ILE A 236 -0.72 9.80 13.29
N ASN A 237 0.34 9.27 12.71
CA ASN A 237 1.64 9.18 13.37
C ASN A 237 2.20 10.57 13.71
N LEU A 238 1.97 11.55 12.83
CA LEU A 238 2.33 12.95 13.09
C LEU A 238 1.52 13.54 14.24
N VAL A 239 0.20 13.29 14.30
CA VAL A 239 -0.67 13.75 15.41
C VAL A 239 -0.23 13.13 16.74
N VAL A 240 0.12 11.84 16.77
CA VAL A 240 0.68 11.19 17.96
C VAL A 240 1.96 11.91 18.42
N PHE A 241 2.86 12.25 17.49
CA PHE A 241 4.07 12.97 17.82
C PHE A 241 3.76 14.40 18.31
N VAL A 242 2.89 15.14 17.63
CA VAL A 242 2.52 16.51 18.01
C VAL A 242 1.90 16.55 19.41
N ALA A 243 1.04 15.60 19.74
CA ALA A 243 0.39 15.49 21.03
C ALA A 243 1.34 15.07 22.17
N THR A 244 2.39 14.31 21.85
CA THR A 244 3.26 13.72 22.90
C THR A 244 4.67 14.28 22.93
N ARG A 245 5.14 14.85 21.82
CA ARG A 245 6.52 15.32 21.61
C ARG A 245 7.57 14.23 21.86
N ASP A 246 7.19 12.98 21.62
CA ASP A 246 8.00 11.80 21.95
C ASP A 246 7.89 10.74 20.84
N GLU A 247 8.99 10.46 20.17
CA GLU A 247 9.08 9.47 19.08
C GLU A 247 8.89 8.03 19.60
N ALA A 248 9.29 7.73 20.83
CA ALA A 248 9.03 6.41 21.42
C ALA A 248 7.54 6.12 21.58
N LYS A 249 6.73 7.14 21.86
CA LYS A 249 5.27 7.01 21.91
C LYS A 249 4.66 6.80 20.52
N VAL A 250 5.22 7.40 19.47
CA VAL A 250 4.83 7.10 18.08
C VAL A 250 5.14 5.63 17.74
N GLY A 251 6.35 5.16 18.08
CA GLY A 251 6.74 3.76 17.91
C GLY A 251 5.83 2.81 18.66
N THR A 252 5.51 3.11 19.93
CA THR A 252 4.61 2.29 20.76
C THR A 252 3.17 2.31 20.23
N TYR A 253 2.67 3.44 19.76
CA TYR A 253 1.38 3.55 19.08
C TYR A 253 1.33 2.62 17.86
N THR A 254 2.35 2.67 17.00
CA THR A 254 2.42 1.84 15.80
C THR A 254 2.54 0.34 16.16
N LEU A 255 3.29 0.00 17.21
CA LEU A 255 3.37 -1.37 17.74
C LEU A 255 1.98 -1.90 18.12
N VAL A 256 1.26 -1.17 18.97
CA VAL A 256 -0.07 -1.55 19.46
C VAL A 256 -1.06 -1.67 18.31
N ALA A 257 -1.09 -0.69 17.40
CA ALA A 257 -1.94 -0.69 16.22
C ALA A 257 -1.65 -1.89 15.32
N SER A 258 -0.36 -2.19 15.04
CA SER A 258 0.05 -3.29 14.17
C SER A 258 -0.23 -4.67 14.78
N LEU A 259 -0.03 -4.86 16.09
CA LEU A 259 -0.40 -6.09 16.80
C LEU A 259 -1.91 -6.32 16.75
N THR A 260 -2.70 -5.27 17.03
CA THR A 260 -4.17 -5.33 16.92
C THR A 260 -4.62 -5.68 15.50
N SER A 261 -3.99 -5.05 14.50
CA SER A 261 -4.25 -5.30 13.08
C SER A 261 -3.97 -6.76 12.71
N LEU A 262 -2.82 -7.32 13.13
CA LEU A 262 -2.45 -8.72 12.87
C LEU A 262 -3.52 -9.69 13.41
N VAL A 263 -3.94 -9.50 14.65
CA VAL A 263 -5.00 -10.32 15.27
C VAL A 263 -6.32 -10.16 14.53
N SER A 264 -6.69 -8.92 14.18
CA SER A 264 -7.94 -8.65 13.48
C SER A 264 -7.95 -9.25 12.07
N PHE A 265 -6.87 -9.12 11.28
CA PHE A 265 -6.77 -9.74 9.96
C PHE A 265 -6.91 -11.27 10.05
N TRP A 266 -6.30 -11.90 11.06
CA TRP A 266 -6.44 -13.33 11.29
C TRP A 266 -7.88 -13.72 11.63
N LEU A 267 -8.54 -13.01 12.55
CA LEU A 267 -9.94 -13.27 12.92
C LEU A 267 -10.88 -13.09 11.74
N VAL A 268 -10.79 -11.97 11.05
CA VAL A 268 -11.65 -11.64 9.90
C VAL A 268 -11.44 -12.64 8.76
N GLY A 269 -10.18 -12.97 8.43
CA GLY A 269 -9.85 -13.95 7.40
C GLY A 269 -10.37 -15.35 7.71
N ARG A 270 -10.42 -15.75 9.00
CA ARG A 270 -10.88 -17.07 9.42
C ARG A 270 -12.40 -17.17 9.53
N PHE A 271 -13.08 -16.14 10.03
CA PHE A 271 -14.49 -16.22 10.41
C PHE A 271 -15.44 -15.61 9.38
N ILE A 272 -14.99 -14.65 8.55
CA ILE A 272 -15.88 -14.00 7.59
C ILE A 272 -16.03 -14.83 6.31
N LYS A 273 -17.20 -15.49 6.20
CA LYS A 273 -17.59 -16.20 4.99
C LYS A 273 -17.96 -15.23 3.86
N PRO A 274 -17.83 -15.66 2.58
CA PRO A 274 -18.20 -14.82 1.41
C PRO A 274 -19.61 -14.22 1.49
N SER A 275 -20.59 -14.97 2.01
CA SER A 275 -21.98 -14.53 2.18
C SER A 275 -22.15 -13.36 3.19
N PHE A 276 -21.23 -13.23 4.15
CA PHE A 276 -21.28 -12.19 5.17
C PHE A 276 -20.44 -10.95 4.84
N ARG A 277 -19.66 -10.95 3.74
CA ARG A 277 -18.77 -9.85 3.34
C ARG A 277 -19.48 -8.49 3.28
N LYS A 278 -20.72 -8.46 2.76
CA LYS A 278 -21.53 -7.23 2.66
C LYS A 278 -21.83 -6.61 4.03
N TYR A 279 -22.24 -7.42 4.99
CA TYR A 279 -22.58 -6.95 6.34
C TYR A 279 -21.33 -6.64 7.16
N ALA A 280 -20.30 -7.46 7.04
CA ALA A 280 -19.00 -7.21 7.68
C ALA A 280 -18.43 -5.85 7.24
N MET A 281 -18.46 -5.57 5.94
CA MET A 281 -18.02 -4.28 5.40
C MET A 281 -18.88 -3.13 5.93
N LEU A 282 -20.21 -3.27 6.01
CA LEU A 282 -21.10 -2.24 6.56
C LEU A 282 -20.77 -1.92 8.02
N ILE A 283 -20.65 -2.96 8.85
CA ILE A 283 -20.24 -2.81 10.25
C ILE A 283 -18.87 -2.11 10.32
N GLY A 284 -17.91 -2.59 9.52
CA GLY A 284 -16.56 -2.01 9.46
C GLY A 284 -16.59 -0.51 9.18
N VAL A 285 -17.30 -0.05 8.13
CA VAL A 285 -17.29 1.37 7.74
C VAL A 285 -18.01 2.27 8.73
N ILE A 286 -19.10 1.80 9.34
CA ILE A 286 -19.84 2.58 10.37
C ILE A 286 -18.93 2.78 11.57
N PHE A 287 -18.39 1.71 12.15
CA PHE A 287 -17.57 1.80 13.35
C PHE A 287 -16.23 2.49 13.11
N LEU A 288 -15.61 2.35 11.90
CA LEU A 288 -14.42 3.11 11.52
C LEU A 288 -14.65 4.63 11.54
N SER A 289 -15.86 5.09 11.21
CA SER A 289 -16.21 6.50 11.31
C SER A 289 -16.47 6.92 12.76
N LEU A 290 -17.13 6.06 13.55
CA LEU A 290 -17.44 6.33 14.95
C LEU A 290 -16.20 6.42 15.86
N VAL A 291 -15.15 5.66 15.57
CA VAL A 291 -13.89 5.68 16.35
C VAL A 291 -13.20 7.06 16.33
N ILE A 292 -13.56 7.95 15.41
CA ILE A 292 -13.03 9.32 15.33
C ILE A 292 -13.71 10.26 16.33
N ILE A 293 -14.96 9.98 16.71
CA ILE A 293 -15.82 10.86 17.53
C ILE A 293 -15.15 11.29 18.84
N PRO A 294 -14.43 10.42 19.58
CA PRO A 294 -13.79 10.82 20.83
C PRO A 294 -12.82 12.01 20.72
N PHE A 295 -12.27 12.26 19.52
CA PHE A 295 -11.35 13.39 19.29
C PHE A 295 -12.02 14.75 19.40
N PHE A 296 -13.36 14.85 19.34
CA PHE A 296 -14.08 16.10 19.58
C PHE A 296 -13.98 16.58 21.04
N TRP A 297 -13.73 15.65 21.98
CA TRP A 297 -13.56 16.00 23.40
C TRP A 297 -12.09 16.21 23.75
N ARG A 298 -11.21 15.37 23.24
CA ARG A 298 -9.80 15.44 23.58
C ARG A 298 -8.91 14.68 22.59
N ILE A 299 -7.81 15.31 22.19
CA ILE A 299 -6.74 14.68 21.41
C ILE A 299 -5.55 14.48 22.35
N ASP A 300 -5.60 13.44 23.18
CA ASP A 300 -4.47 13.03 24.00
C ASP A 300 -3.96 11.64 23.60
N TYR A 301 -2.84 11.23 24.18
CA TYR A 301 -2.21 9.96 23.83
C TYR A 301 -3.12 8.74 24.08
N ARG A 302 -3.97 8.79 25.12
CA ARG A 302 -4.91 7.70 25.42
C ARG A 302 -6.00 7.60 24.34
N ALA A 303 -6.57 8.72 23.96
CA ALA A 303 -7.57 8.76 22.88
C ALA A 303 -6.97 8.30 21.55
N LEU A 304 -5.70 8.66 21.25
CA LEU A 304 -4.99 8.21 20.07
C LEU A 304 -4.73 6.69 20.09
N ILE A 305 -4.33 6.11 21.23
CA ILE A 305 -4.19 4.64 21.36
C ILE A 305 -5.55 3.95 21.16
N MET A 306 -6.63 4.44 21.76
CA MET A 306 -7.98 3.88 21.58
C MET A 306 -8.40 3.96 20.11
N PHE A 307 -8.15 5.09 19.46
CA PHE A 307 -8.37 5.26 18.01
C PHE A 307 -7.56 4.27 17.19
N GLY A 308 -6.25 4.10 17.49
CA GLY A 308 -5.37 3.16 16.79
C GLY A 308 -5.85 1.72 16.92
N VAL A 309 -6.20 1.29 18.14
CA VAL A 309 -6.77 -0.05 18.40
C VAL A 309 -8.10 -0.22 17.67
N GLY A 310 -9.04 0.73 17.82
CA GLY A 310 -10.35 0.66 17.18
C GLY A 310 -10.24 0.61 15.65
N THR A 311 -9.42 1.50 15.05
CA THR A 311 -9.18 1.47 13.60
C THR A 311 -8.55 0.16 13.15
N SER A 312 -7.52 -0.33 13.83
CA SER A 312 -6.81 -1.55 13.47
C SER A 312 -7.68 -2.81 13.59
N LEU A 313 -8.61 -2.81 14.56
CA LEU A 313 -9.59 -3.88 14.73
C LEU A 313 -10.64 -3.90 13.59
N LEU A 314 -11.08 -2.75 13.16
CA LEU A 314 -12.23 -2.59 12.25
C LEU A 314 -11.80 -2.52 10.77
N TYR A 315 -10.59 -2.05 10.47
CA TYR A 315 -10.11 -1.87 9.10
C TYR A 315 -10.13 -3.15 8.26
N PRO A 316 -9.78 -4.34 8.78
CA PRO A 316 -9.88 -5.59 8.02
C PRO A 316 -11.29 -5.95 7.60
N LEU A 317 -12.33 -5.58 8.37
CA LEU A 317 -13.73 -5.78 8.00
C LEU A 317 -14.12 -4.99 6.74
N TYR A 318 -13.46 -3.85 6.51
CA TYR A 318 -13.65 -3.01 5.34
C TYR A 318 -12.80 -3.46 4.16
N ILE A 319 -11.49 -3.68 4.36
CA ILE A 319 -10.54 -3.86 3.26
C ILE A 319 -10.58 -5.27 2.64
N ILE A 320 -10.77 -6.32 3.46
CA ILE A 320 -10.80 -7.71 2.97
C ILE A 320 -11.93 -7.93 1.95
N PRO A 321 -13.19 -7.51 2.20
CA PRO A 321 -14.27 -7.66 1.22
C PRO A 321 -14.00 -6.96 -0.12
N ILE A 322 -13.44 -5.74 -0.10
CA ILE A 322 -13.08 -4.99 -1.32
C ILE A 322 -12.02 -5.76 -2.09
N THR A 323 -10.89 -6.05 -1.44
CA THR A 323 -9.74 -6.70 -2.09
C THR A 323 -10.14 -8.06 -2.65
N SER A 324 -10.85 -8.88 -1.87
CA SER A 324 -11.32 -10.20 -2.34
C SER A 324 -12.22 -10.07 -3.57
N LYS A 325 -13.17 -9.12 -3.59
CA LYS A 325 -14.06 -8.95 -4.74
C LYS A 325 -13.33 -8.49 -5.99
N VAL A 326 -12.37 -7.58 -5.85
CA VAL A 326 -11.51 -7.14 -6.96
C VAL A 326 -10.75 -8.32 -7.58
N PHE A 327 -10.11 -9.15 -6.76
CA PHE A 327 -9.40 -10.32 -7.25
C PHE A 327 -10.33 -11.39 -7.83
N ASP A 328 -11.52 -11.60 -7.25
CA ASP A 328 -12.55 -12.48 -7.81
C ASP A 328 -12.96 -12.00 -9.21
N MET A 329 -13.06 -10.69 -9.46
CA MET A 329 -13.38 -10.12 -10.78
C MET A 329 -12.21 -10.25 -11.78
N ILE A 330 -10.97 -10.04 -11.36
CA ILE A 330 -9.78 -10.26 -12.22
C ILE A 330 -9.72 -11.72 -12.68
N GLY A 331 -10.09 -12.67 -11.83
CA GLY A 331 -10.09 -14.11 -12.13
C GLY A 331 -11.37 -14.63 -12.81
N SER A 332 -12.35 -13.77 -13.12
CA SER A 332 -13.69 -14.22 -13.54
C SER A 332 -13.80 -14.62 -15.02
N THR A 333 -13.00 -14.03 -15.91
CA THR A 333 -13.03 -14.26 -17.37
C THR A 333 -11.64 -14.47 -17.92
N LYS A 334 -11.52 -15.17 -19.07
CA LYS A 334 -10.23 -15.35 -19.77
C LYS A 334 -9.62 -14.01 -20.19
N GLU A 335 -10.46 -13.07 -20.62
CA GLU A 335 -10.04 -11.72 -20.99
C GLU A 335 -9.46 -10.95 -19.78
N SER A 336 -10.16 -10.96 -18.63
CA SER A 336 -9.69 -10.31 -17.41
C SER A 336 -8.38 -10.91 -16.88
N VAL A 337 -8.19 -12.22 -17.02
CA VAL A 337 -6.93 -12.89 -16.66
C VAL A 337 -5.79 -12.49 -17.62
N ALA A 338 -6.06 -12.35 -18.91
CA ALA A 338 -5.06 -11.93 -19.90
C ALA A 338 -4.62 -10.46 -19.72
N HIS A 339 -5.50 -9.62 -19.16
CA HIS A 339 -5.26 -8.20 -18.88
C HIS A 339 -5.15 -7.89 -17.38
N ARG A 340 -4.73 -8.87 -16.57
CA ARG A 340 -4.65 -8.72 -15.11
C ARG A 340 -3.73 -7.56 -14.67
N GLU A 341 -2.63 -7.33 -15.41
CA GLU A 341 -1.69 -6.25 -15.12
C GLU A 341 -2.36 -4.88 -15.31
N GLU A 342 -3.08 -4.70 -16.41
CA GLU A 342 -3.83 -3.48 -16.70
C GLU A 342 -4.94 -3.23 -15.67
N LEU A 343 -5.61 -4.29 -15.21
CA LEU A 343 -6.66 -4.21 -14.18
C LEU A 343 -6.09 -3.88 -12.78
N ILE A 344 -4.92 -4.40 -12.44
CA ILE A 344 -4.20 -4.04 -11.21
C ILE A 344 -3.80 -2.56 -11.26
N ILE A 345 -3.28 -2.10 -12.41
CA ILE A 345 -2.92 -0.69 -12.60
C ILE A 345 -4.17 0.20 -12.54
N PHE A 346 -5.28 -0.22 -13.14
CA PHE A 346 -6.56 0.51 -13.05
C PHE A 346 -7.03 0.69 -11.60
N ARG A 347 -6.92 -0.36 -10.78
CA ARG A 347 -7.20 -0.28 -9.34
C ARG A 347 -6.26 0.70 -8.65
N GLU A 348 -4.97 0.69 -8.96
CA GLU A 348 -3.99 1.57 -8.32
C GLU A 348 -4.18 3.03 -8.71
N ILE A 349 -4.60 3.30 -9.96
CA ILE A 349 -5.00 4.65 -10.40
C ILE A 349 -6.20 5.15 -9.56
N ALA A 350 -7.22 4.31 -9.33
CA ALA A 350 -8.36 4.66 -8.49
C ALA A 350 -7.93 5.00 -7.06
N LEU A 351 -7.05 4.18 -6.49
CA LEU A 351 -6.52 4.37 -5.14
C LEU A 351 -5.70 5.66 -5.02
N THR A 352 -4.84 5.91 -6.01
CA THR A 352 -4.03 7.13 -6.11
C THR A 352 -4.91 8.38 -6.24
N LEU A 353 -5.90 8.34 -7.14
CA LEU A 353 -6.86 9.43 -7.28
C LEU A 353 -7.55 9.74 -5.94
N GLY A 354 -7.97 8.70 -5.23
CA GLY A 354 -8.55 8.85 -3.89
C GLY A 354 -7.57 9.49 -2.91
N ARG A 355 -6.31 9.02 -2.85
CA ARG A 355 -5.28 9.59 -1.95
C ARG A 355 -5.06 11.08 -2.21
N VAL A 356 -4.96 11.47 -3.48
CA VAL A 356 -4.77 12.89 -3.88
C VAL A 356 -6.01 13.72 -3.55
N VAL A 357 -7.22 13.24 -3.89
CA VAL A 357 -8.48 13.94 -3.58
C VAL A 357 -8.69 14.05 -2.06
N GLY A 358 -8.32 13.03 -1.31
CA GLY A 358 -8.38 13.03 0.16
C GLY A 358 -7.52 14.10 0.83
N LEU A 359 -6.44 14.55 0.17
CA LEU A 359 -5.61 15.64 0.67
C LEU A 359 -6.28 17.02 0.53
N ILE A 360 -7.28 17.20 -0.34
CA ILE A 360 -7.92 18.50 -0.56
C ILE A 360 -8.51 19.08 0.74
N PRO A 361 -9.35 18.35 1.51
CA PRO A 361 -9.84 18.85 2.80
C PRO A 361 -8.71 19.18 3.79
N PHE A 362 -7.63 18.42 3.74
CA PHE A 362 -6.47 18.67 4.60
C PHE A 362 -5.71 19.94 4.20
N PHE A 363 -5.54 20.22 2.90
CA PHE A 363 -4.98 21.50 2.42
C PHE A 363 -5.85 22.68 2.82
N ILE A 364 -7.18 22.57 2.67
CA ILE A 364 -8.13 23.60 3.11
C ILE A 364 -7.97 23.87 4.60
N TYR A 365 -7.88 22.82 5.41
CA TYR A 365 -7.64 22.92 6.84
C TYR A 365 -6.34 23.67 7.16
N VAL A 366 -5.22 23.26 6.56
CA VAL A 366 -3.90 23.85 6.85
C VAL A 366 -3.80 25.31 6.43
N LEU A 367 -4.44 25.69 5.32
CA LEU A 367 -4.34 27.06 4.78
C LEU A 367 -5.29 28.05 5.46
N TRP A 368 -6.48 27.59 5.89
CA TRP A 368 -7.54 28.52 6.31
C TRP A 368 -8.08 28.30 7.74
N VAL A 369 -8.00 27.10 8.26
CA VAL A 369 -8.66 26.78 9.54
C VAL A 369 -7.65 26.65 10.69
N ASN A 370 -6.70 25.76 10.57
CA ASN A 370 -5.57 25.47 11.46
C ASN A 370 -5.90 25.46 12.97
N THR A 371 -7.06 24.88 13.33
CA THR A 371 -7.51 24.70 14.71
C THR A 371 -7.62 23.20 15.07
N GLU A 372 -7.49 22.83 16.34
CA GLU A 372 -7.63 21.42 16.76
C GLU A 372 -8.98 20.84 16.34
N VAL A 373 -10.07 21.59 16.53
CA VAL A 373 -11.42 21.18 16.13
C VAL A 373 -11.54 21.02 14.60
N GLY A 374 -10.89 21.89 13.83
CA GLY A 374 -10.84 21.81 12.36
C GLY A 374 -10.15 20.53 11.90
N LEU A 375 -9.08 20.10 12.58
CA LEU A 375 -8.40 18.84 12.30
C LEU A 375 -9.35 17.63 12.49
N VAL A 376 -10.14 17.63 13.56
CA VAL A 376 -11.11 16.55 13.82
C VAL A 376 -12.18 16.49 12.74
N TRP A 377 -12.68 17.63 12.25
CA TRP A 377 -13.62 17.68 11.12
C TRP A 377 -13.03 17.10 9.83
N VAL A 378 -11.77 17.40 9.53
CA VAL A 378 -11.08 16.78 8.37
C VAL A 378 -10.96 15.29 8.54
N LEU A 379 -10.52 14.81 9.71
CA LEU A 379 -10.42 13.37 10.00
C LEU A 379 -11.78 12.68 9.87
N LEU A 380 -12.86 13.30 10.34
CA LEU A 380 -14.21 12.75 10.24
C LEU A 380 -14.69 12.72 8.78
N LEU A 381 -14.53 13.82 8.03
CA LEU A 381 -14.94 13.91 6.63
C LEU A 381 -14.26 12.82 5.79
N VAL A 382 -12.94 12.72 5.91
CA VAL A 382 -12.14 11.73 5.18
C VAL A 382 -12.39 10.32 5.73
N GLY A 383 -12.57 10.19 7.03
CA GLY A 383 -12.88 8.94 7.73
C GLY A 383 -14.24 8.34 7.38
N CYS A 384 -15.20 9.16 6.93
CA CYS A 384 -16.52 8.72 6.46
C CYS A 384 -16.53 8.28 4.98
N ALA A 385 -15.50 8.57 4.19
CA ALA A 385 -15.42 8.16 2.78
C ALA A 385 -15.67 6.65 2.55
N PRO A 386 -15.20 5.72 3.39
CA PRO A 386 -15.52 4.31 3.30
C PRO A 386 -17.00 3.97 3.29
N ILE A 387 -17.86 4.77 3.92
CA ILE A 387 -19.33 4.59 3.90
C ILE A 387 -19.84 4.70 2.45
N ILE A 388 -19.38 5.72 1.72
CA ILE A 388 -19.69 5.89 0.29
C ILE A 388 -19.13 4.70 -0.51
N GLY A 389 -17.91 4.25 -0.17
CA GLY A 389 -17.29 3.05 -0.76
C GLY A 389 -18.16 1.79 -0.60
N TRP A 390 -18.84 1.63 0.53
CA TRP A 390 -19.78 0.53 0.74
C TRP A 390 -20.98 0.59 -0.21
N PHE A 391 -21.54 1.78 -0.47
CA PHE A 391 -22.63 1.93 -1.44
C PHE A 391 -22.21 1.50 -2.85
N PHE A 392 -20.99 1.80 -3.27
CA PHE A 392 -20.43 1.29 -4.53
C PHE A 392 -20.24 -0.24 -4.53
N MET A 393 -19.80 -0.82 -3.42
CA MET A 393 -19.56 -2.27 -3.34
C MET A 393 -20.83 -3.09 -3.17
N ARG A 394 -21.89 -2.52 -2.58
CA ARG A 394 -23.14 -3.22 -2.26
C ARG A 394 -23.74 -4.02 -3.43
N PRO A 395 -23.86 -3.48 -4.66
CA PRO A 395 -24.40 -4.24 -5.80
C PRO A 395 -23.54 -5.43 -6.19
N LEU A 396 -22.22 -5.32 -6.03
CA LEU A 396 -21.27 -6.35 -6.46
C LEU A 396 -21.30 -7.62 -5.59
N PHE A 397 -21.77 -7.54 -4.35
CA PHE A 397 -21.87 -8.71 -3.47
C PHE A 397 -23.02 -9.66 -3.85
N HIS A 398 -23.97 -9.21 -4.67
CA HIS A 398 -25.08 -10.06 -5.14
C HIS A 398 -24.73 -10.84 -6.41
N ILE A 399 -23.62 -10.48 -7.08
CA ILE A 399 -23.21 -11.11 -8.33
C ILE A 399 -22.24 -12.24 -7.99
N GLN A 400 -22.73 -13.50 -8.18
CA GLN A 400 -21.87 -14.68 -8.08
C GLN A 400 -21.10 -14.86 -9.39
N HIS A 401 -19.79 -14.68 -9.38
CA HIS A 401 -18.92 -15.07 -10.48
C HIS A 401 -18.55 -16.55 -10.34
N LYS A 402 -18.79 -17.34 -11.37
CA LYS A 402 -18.18 -18.67 -11.49
C LYS A 402 -16.67 -18.50 -11.57
N ARG A 403 -15.95 -19.00 -10.57
CA ARG A 403 -14.48 -19.05 -10.64
C ARG A 403 -14.09 -19.99 -11.78
N TYR A 404 -13.16 -19.56 -12.63
CA TYR A 404 -12.42 -20.48 -13.49
C TYR A 404 -11.68 -21.47 -12.57
N SER A 405 -11.94 -22.78 -12.72
CA SER A 405 -11.19 -23.80 -11.98
C SER A 405 -9.72 -23.77 -12.43
N GLY A 406 -8.79 -24.01 -11.52
CA GLY A 406 -7.35 -24.00 -11.83
C GLY A 406 -6.97 -24.96 -12.99
N ASP A 407 -7.78 -26.01 -13.23
CA ASP A 407 -7.65 -26.95 -14.34
C ASP A 407 -7.82 -26.29 -15.72
N ASP A 408 -8.67 -25.26 -15.84
CA ASP A 408 -8.85 -24.50 -17.08
C ASP A 408 -7.70 -23.54 -17.36
N VAL A 409 -7.06 -23.02 -16.32
CA VAL A 409 -5.86 -22.16 -16.46
C VAL A 409 -4.64 -22.98 -16.88
N GLY A 410 -4.49 -24.20 -16.35
CA GLY A 410 -3.45 -25.14 -16.75
C GLY A 410 -3.57 -25.57 -18.21
N LYS A 411 -4.78 -25.83 -18.69
CA LYS A 411 -5.05 -26.17 -20.10
C LYS A 411 -4.77 -24.99 -21.04
N THR A 412 -5.04 -23.76 -20.63
CA THR A 412 -4.79 -22.56 -21.44
C THR A 412 -3.29 -22.26 -21.53
N GLN A 413 -2.50 -22.50 -20.47
CA GLN A 413 -1.04 -22.38 -20.50
C GLN A 413 -0.38 -23.50 -21.32
N ALA A 414 -0.97 -24.69 -21.38
CA ALA A 414 -0.48 -25.79 -22.22
C ALA A 414 -0.69 -25.49 -23.73
N VAL A 415 -1.74 -24.75 -24.08
CA VAL A 415 -2.02 -24.34 -25.48
C VAL A 415 -1.10 -23.19 -25.94
N LEU A 416 -0.55 -22.42 -25.00
CA LEU A 416 0.38 -21.30 -25.26
C LEU A 416 1.87 -21.72 -25.25
N LYS A 417 2.19 -22.99 -24.97
CA LYS A 417 3.57 -23.48 -25.19
C LYS A 417 3.77 -23.66 -26.68
N PRO A 418 4.81 -23.05 -27.27
CA PRO A 418 5.15 -23.31 -28.67
C PRO A 418 5.41 -24.83 -28.84
N LYS A 419 4.82 -25.42 -29.89
CA LYS A 419 5.13 -26.80 -30.28
C LYS A 419 6.64 -26.94 -30.43
N PRO A 420 7.26 -28.01 -29.92
CA PRO A 420 8.65 -28.27 -30.21
C PRO A 420 8.80 -28.33 -31.73
N GLN A 421 9.70 -27.54 -32.28
CA GLN A 421 10.09 -27.67 -33.68
C GLN A 421 10.65 -29.10 -33.83
N SER A 422 9.95 -29.91 -34.61
CA SER A 422 10.47 -31.19 -35.04
C SER A 422 11.71 -30.93 -35.88
N GLU A 423 12.84 -31.40 -35.39
CA GLU A 423 14.06 -31.53 -36.17
C GLU A 423 13.74 -32.34 -37.45
N ALA A 424 13.99 -31.71 -38.62
CA ALA A 424 14.16 -32.36 -39.86
C ALA A 424 15.40 -31.79 -40.56
#